data_61c14037ad6f93d8acc9e0aeab77347f
#
_entry.id   61c14037ad6f93d8acc9e0aeab77347f
#
_cell.length_a   1.000
_cell.length_b   1.000
_cell.length_c   1.000
_cell.angle_alpha   90.00
_cell.angle_beta   90.00
_cell.angle_gamma   90.00
#
_symmetry.space_group_name_H-M   'P 1'
#
loop_
_entity.id
_entity.type
_entity.pdbx_description
1 polymer ?
#
loop_
_entity_poly.entity_id
_entity_poly.type
_entity_poly.pdbx_seq_one_letter_code
_entity_poly.pdbx_strand_id
1 'polypeptide(L)'
;LDINYCSFVHKEGVNLMGEKAVAKYQGYFPIRFNWDDSYHSTGNMSIQCHSGGKYNIENYNEFGRQDESYYVVVTGQDAKTYIGFRDDAEIEDADTKKIPCDYEKYVSYEPSVPGLQVMLPAGTIHSSGRNQVILEIGSLTIGSYTYKMYDYLRLDFDGKQRPIHTKLGEEVVNQERRYSAIHDPENKDYIVQKPRLDAEGEGWKEYILGENPQMYISLRRLEFEKMCEQDTRNEKFHVLTLVDGDRARVRSVEHPERYYDMDFMDIVCVPADMGKYV
;
A
#
# COMPACT_ATOMS: atom_id res chain seq x y z
N LEU A 1 -16.21 -22.03 -2.31
CA LEU A 1 -16.78 -21.88 -3.65
C LEU A 1 -15.67 -21.98 -4.67
N ASP A 2 -15.68 -23.02 -5.52
CA ASP A 2 -14.76 -23.18 -6.64
C ASP A 2 -15.15 -22.24 -7.80
N ILE A 3 -15.18 -20.95 -7.51
CA ILE A 3 -15.43 -19.94 -8.53
C ILE A 3 -14.08 -19.44 -9.03
N ASN A 4 -13.86 -19.50 -10.33
CA ASN A 4 -12.70 -18.87 -10.93
C ASN A 4 -12.77 -17.34 -10.67
N TYR A 5 -11.78 -16.83 -9.94
CA TYR A 5 -11.75 -15.42 -9.51
C TYR A 5 -11.89 -14.44 -10.69
N CYS A 6 -11.15 -14.64 -11.78
CA CYS A 6 -11.23 -13.77 -12.95
C CYS A 6 -12.63 -13.80 -13.59
N SER A 7 -13.25 -14.98 -13.69
CA SER A 7 -14.61 -15.11 -14.19
C SER A 7 -15.64 -14.44 -13.30
N PHE A 8 -15.47 -14.52 -11.98
CA PHE A 8 -16.33 -13.84 -11.03
C PHE A 8 -16.21 -12.31 -11.17
N VAL A 9 -15.01 -11.76 -11.14
CA VAL A 9 -14.76 -10.32 -11.28
C VAL A 9 -15.28 -9.81 -12.63
N HIS A 10 -15.13 -10.59 -13.70
CA HIS A 10 -15.64 -10.21 -15.02
C HIS A 10 -17.17 -10.17 -15.07
N LYS A 11 -17.85 -11.15 -14.48
CA LYS A 11 -19.32 -11.24 -14.49
C LYS A 11 -19.98 -10.26 -13.54
N GLU A 12 -19.44 -10.12 -12.33
CA GLU A 12 -20.03 -9.36 -11.24
C GLU A 12 -19.33 -8.02 -11.02
N GLY A 13 -18.49 -7.60 -11.96
CA GLY A 13 -17.60 -6.45 -11.79
C GLY A 13 -18.32 -5.17 -11.37
N VAL A 14 -19.49 -4.88 -11.97
CA VAL A 14 -20.28 -3.67 -11.62
C VAL A 14 -20.80 -3.76 -10.18
N ASN A 15 -21.38 -4.89 -9.80
CA ASN A 15 -21.87 -5.10 -8.44
C ASN A 15 -20.73 -5.08 -7.41
N LEU A 16 -19.58 -5.65 -7.80
CA LEU A 16 -18.41 -5.73 -6.93
C LEU A 16 -17.68 -4.38 -6.79
N MET A 17 -17.39 -3.70 -7.91
CA MET A 17 -16.46 -2.56 -7.93
C MET A 17 -17.12 -1.23 -8.26
N GLY A 18 -18.34 -1.23 -8.80
CA GLY A 18 -19.01 -0.07 -9.36
C GLY A 18 -18.63 0.22 -10.83
N GLU A 19 -19.50 0.92 -11.55
CA GLU A 19 -19.35 1.21 -12.98
C GLU A 19 -18.06 1.94 -13.33
N LYS A 20 -17.67 2.93 -12.51
CA LYS A 20 -16.46 3.74 -12.74
C LYS A 20 -15.18 2.90 -12.66
N ALA A 21 -15.10 1.98 -11.71
CA ALA A 21 -13.95 1.09 -11.58
C ALA A 21 -13.88 0.09 -12.73
N VAL A 22 -15.00 -0.52 -13.10
CA VAL A 22 -15.08 -1.44 -14.25
C VAL A 22 -14.65 -0.74 -15.54
N ALA A 23 -15.18 0.46 -15.81
CA ALA A 23 -14.81 1.24 -16.99
C ALA A 23 -13.30 1.58 -17.03
N LYS A 24 -12.72 1.94 -15.88
CA LYS A 24 -11.31 2.31 -15.77
C LYS A 24 -10.36 1.12 -15.86
N TYR A 25 -10.70 0.00 -15.22
CA TYR A 25 -9.83 -1.17 -15.09
C TYR A 25 -10.24 -2.36 -15.97
N GLN A 26 -11.18 -2.14 -16.92
CA GLN A 26 -11.58 -3.12 -17.93
C GLN A 26 -11.98 -4.50 -17.34
N GLY A 27 -12.59 -4.49 -16.16
CA GLY A 27 -13.01 -5.70 -15.47
C GLY A 27 -11.93 -6.42 -14.66
N TYR A 28 -10.72 -5.85 -14.53
CA TYR A 28 -9.73 -6.33 -13.58
C TYR A 28 -10.00 -5.76 -12.19
N PHE A 29 -9.77 -6.56 -11.15
CA PHE A 29 -9.81 -6.07 -9.78
C PHE A 29 -8.57 -5.20 -9.53
N PRO A 30 -8.71 -3.92 -9.13
CA PRO A 30 -7.61 -2.96 -9.25
C PRO A 30 -6.64 -2.96 -8.06
N ILE A 31 -6.88 -3.77 -7.04
CA ILE A 31 -6.15 -3.72 -5.77
C ILE A 31 -5.58 -5.08 -5.41
N ARG A 32 -4.40 -5.07 -4.80
CA ARG A 32 -3.77 -6.22 -4.16
C ARG A 32 -3.52 -5.93 -2.69
N PHE A 33 -3.42 -6.98 -1.90
CA PHE A 33 -3.14 -6.94 -0.47
C PHE A 33 -2.06 -7.95 -0.14
N ASN A 34 -1.12 -7.53 0.71
CA ASN A 34 -0.11 -8.41 1.27
C ASN A 34 0.02 -8.12 2.77
N TRP A 35 0.24 -9.16 3.53
CA TRP A 35 0.78 -9.06 4.87
C TRP A 35 2.29 -9.30 4.79
N ASP A 36 3.09 -8.27 5.10
CA ASP A 36 4.54 -8.39 5.15
C ASP A 36 4.98 -8.50 6.60
N ASP A 37 5.39 -9.70 6.97
CA ASP A 37 5.95 -9.98 8.29
C ASP A 37 7.48 -9.96 8.24
N SER A 38 8.07 -8.89 8.70
CA SER A 38 9.50 -8.75 8.93
C SER A 38 9.87 -8.76 10.42
N TYR A 39 8.93 -9.08 11.31
CA TYR A 39 9.12 -8.99 12.76
C TYR A 39 10.25 -9.90 13.25
N HIS A 40 10.38 -11.09 12.69
CA HIS A 40 11.45 -12.03 12.99
C HIS A 40 12.58 -12.02 11.97
N SER A 41 12.56 -11.07 11.02
CA SER A 41 13.61 -10.96 10.01
C SER A 41 14.90 -10.40 10.59
N THR A 42 16.02 -10.93 10.14
CA THR A 42 17.34 -10.40 10.47
C THR A 42 17.73 -9.18 9.64
N GLY A 43 16.95 -8.81 8.63
CA GLY A 43 17.24 -7.70 7.74
C GLY A 43 16.01 -7.05 7.14
N ASN A 44 16.21 -5.88 6.58
CA ASN A 44 15.18 -5.11 5.89
C ASN A 44 14.80 -5.76 4.55
N MET A 45 13.65 -5.42 3.99
CA MET A 45 13.36 -5.65 2.57
C MET A 45 14.30 -4.84 1.68
N SER A 46 14.39 -5.17 0.39
CA SER A 46 15.23 -4.42 -0.54
C SER A 46 14.82 -2.95 -0.60
N ILE A 47 15.80 -2.06 -0.75
CA ILE A 47 15.54 -0.68 -1.15
C ILE A 47 15.15 -0.71 -2.62
N GLN A 48 13.94 -0.28 -2.93
CA GLN A 48 13.31 -0.50 -4.23
C GLN A 48 12.41 0.67 -4.66
N CYS A 49 12.02 0.66 -5.91
CA CYS A 49 10.94 1.49 -6.45
C CYS A 49 10.15 0.73 -7.51
N HIS A 50 9.00 1.26 -7.88
CA HIS A 50 8.11 0.67 -8.88
C HIS A 50 7.85 1.63 -10.02
N SER A 51 7.56 1.08 -11.21
CA SER A 51 7.33 1.86 -12.41
C SER A 51 5.90 2.43 -12.48
N GLY A 52 5.78 3.58 -13.11
CA GLY A 52 4.51 4.24 -13.39
C GLY A 52 3.85 3.76 -14.69
N GLY A 53 2.56 4.11 -14.85
CA GLY A 53 1.76 3.61 -15.97
C GLY A 53 2.29 4.00 -17.35
N LYS A 54 2.81 5.22 -17.53
CA LYS A 54 3.42 5.63 -18.80
C LYS A 54 4.61 4.75 -19.17
N TYR A 55 5.51 4.53 -18.20
CA TYR A 55 6.68 3.68 -18.40
C TYR A 55 6.28 2.24 -18.76
N ASN A 56 5.28 1.69 -18.07
CA ASN A 56 4.81 0.33 -18.31
C ASN A 56 4.18 0.17 -19.71
N ILE A 57 3.42 1.16 -20.17
CA ILE A 57 2.86 1.15 -21.53
C ILE A 57 3.97 1.19 -22.57
N GLU A 58 4.95 2.09 -22.43
CA GLU A 58 6.03 2.30 -23.39
C GLU A 58 7.01 1.13 -23.46
N ASN A 59 7.31 0.50 -22.34
CA ASN A 59 8.35 -0.54 -22.27
C ASN A 59 7.82 -1.97 -22.26
N TYR A 60 6.57 -2.18 -21.77
CA TYR A 60 6.01 -3.52 -21.60
C TYR A 60 4.67 -3.70 -22.30
N ASN A 61 4.11 -2.64 -22.92
CA ASN A 61 2.77 -2.64 -23.48
C ASN A 61 1.73 -3.11 -22.45
N GLU A 62 1.91 -2.70 -21.18
CA GLU A 62 1.06 -3.10 -20.07
C GLU A 62 0.31 -1.90 -19.51
N PHE A 63 -0.99 -2.10 -19.31
CA PHE A 63 -1.85 -1.15 -18.64
C PHE A 63 -1.68 -1.27 -17.12
N GLY A 64 -1.46 -0.14 -16.48
CA GLY A 64 -1.39 -0.06 -15.02
C GLY A 64 -0.07 0.54 -14.51
N ARG A 65 -0.08 0.83 -13.24
CA ARG A 65 1.06 1.36 -12.48
C ARG A 65 1.11 0.64 -11.14
N GLN A 66 2.28 0.45 -10.60
CA GLN A 66 2.44 -0.20 -9.31
C GLN A 66 2.59 0.86 -8.23
N ASP A 67 1.44 1.26 -7.66
CA ASP A 67 1.37 2.05 -6.43
C ASP A 67 1.25 1.11 -5.24
N GLU A 68 1.79 1.52 -4.10
CA GLU A 68 1.69 0.79 -2.84
C GLU A 68 1.33 1.74 -1.71
N SER A 69 1.05 1.17 -0.56
CA SER A 69 0.93 1.88 0.71
C SER A 69 1.20 0.91 1.84
N TYR A 70 1.78 1.39 2.92
CA TYR A 70 2.06 0.59 4.10
C TYR A 70 1.28 1.11 5.28
N TYR A 71 0.52 0.24 5.93
CA TYR A 71 -0.04 0.49 7.25
C TYR A 71 0.68 -0.41 8.27
N VAL A 72 1.34 0.20 9.23
CA VAL A 72 2.10 -0.52 10.26
C VAL A 72 1.15 -1.02 11.34
N VAL A 73 1.13 -2.33 11.56
CA VAL A 73 0.24 -2.98 12.53
C VAL A 73 0.97 -3.33 13.81
N VAL A 74 2.14 -3.95 13.70
CA VAL A 74 2.97 -4.35 14.84
C VAL A 74 4.38 -3.88 14.64
N THR A 75 5.03 -3.42 15.71
CA THR A 75 6.44 -3.02 15.69
C THR A 75 7.21 -3.61 16.85
N GLY A 76 8.45 -4.00 16.56
CA GLY A 76 9.48 -4.30 17.57
C GLY A 76 10.46 -3.14 17.72
N GLN A 77 11.59 -3.44 18.36
CA GLN A 77 12.62 -2.44 18.62
C GLN A 77 13.24 -1.91 17.31
N ASP A 78 13.43 -0.59 17.24
CA ASP A 78 14.10 0.11 16.12
C ASP A 78 13.49 -0.18 14.73
N ALA A 79 12.20 -0.48 14.68
CA ALA A 79 11.49 -0.65 13.42
C ALA A 79 11.47 0.66 12.62
N LYS A 80 11.73 0.58 11.31
CA LYS A 80 11.80 1.72 10.40
C LYS A 80 11.02 1.43 9.11
N THR A 81 10.37 2.42 8.58
CA THR A 81 9.86 2.42 7.21
C THR A 81 10.69 3.39 6.38
N TYR A 82 11.46 2.87 5.43
CA TYR A 82 12.28 3.70 4.55
C TYR A 82 11.41 4.27 3.44
N ILE A 83 11.49 5.60 3.23
CA ILE A 83 10.66 6.28 2.24
C ILE A 83 11.27 7.60 1.80
N GLY A 84 11.37 7.79 0.48
CA GLY A 84 11.94 9.00 -0.11
C GLY A 84 13.44 9.14 0.09
N PHE A 85 14.01 10.16 -0.53
CA PHE A 85 15.42 10.50 -0.34
C PHE A 85 15.59 11.50 0.82
N ARG A 86 16.76 11.50 1.41
CA ARG A 86 17.16 12.56 2.32
C ARG A 86 17.29 13.89 1.56
N ASP A 87 17.03 15.00 2.23
CA ASP A 87 17.15 16.34 1.63
C ASP A 87 18.59 16.67 1.21
N ASP A 88 19.57 16.15 1.95
CA ASP A 88 21.00 16.35 1.74
C ASP A 88 21.67 15.23 0.92
N ALA A 89 20.90 14.30 0.36
CA ALA A 89 21.46 13.18 -0.40
C ALA A 89 22.02 13.63 -1.76
N GLU A 90 23.29 13.29 -2.01
CA GLU A 90 23.95 13.39 -3.32
C GLU A 90 23.77 12.04 -4.03
N ILE A 91 22.65 11.91 -4.75
CA ILE A 91 22.16 10.61 -5.26
C ILE A 91 23.12 10.03 -6.31
N GLU A 92 23.77 10.88 -7.11
CA GLU A 92 24.73 10.47 -8.13
C GLU A 92 25.96 9.75 -7.55
N ASP A 93 26.27 10.00 -6.27
CA ASP A 93 27.40 9.35 -5.58
C ASP A 93 27.06 7.96 -5.03
N ALA A 94 25.80 7.56 -5.11
CA ALA A 94 25.33 6.29 -4.56
C ALA A 94 25.79 5.11 -5.43
N ASP A 95 26.83 4.39 -5.00
CA ASP A 95 27.26 3.13 -5.62
C ASP A 95 26.72 1.93 -4.84
N THR A 96 25.53 1.49 -5.20
CA THR A 96 24.84 0.37 -4.55
C THR A 96 25.47 -1.00 -4.82
N LYS A 97 26.51 -1.05 -5.68
CA LYS A 97 27.31 -2.25 -5.94
C LYS A 97 28.51 -2.37 -4.99
N LYS A 98 28.91 -1.26 -4.34
CA LYS A 98 29.95 -1.28 -3.30
C LYS A 98 29.43 -1.87 -2.01
N ILE A 99 30.30 -2.55 -1.32
CA ILE A 99 29.98 -3.32 -0.14
C ILE A 99 30.70 -2.76 1.10
N PRO A 100 29.98 -2.48 2.20
CA PRO A 100 28.53 -2.28 2.29
C PRO A 100 28.14 -0.90 1.73
N CYS A 101 26.96 -0.81 1.09
CA CYS A 101 26.38 0.49 0.77
C CYS A 101 25.78 1.10 2.04
N ASP A 102 26.17 2.33 2.36
CA ASP A 102 25.56 3.10 3.46
C ASP A 102 24.27 3.77 2.94
N TYR A 103 23.22 2.97 2.78
CA TYR A 103 21.95 3.41 2.18
C TYR A 103 21.25 4.47 3.02
N GLU A 104 21.48 4.54 4.32
CA GLU A 104 20.89 5.57 5.20
C GLU A 104 21.48 6.98 4.97
N LYS A 105 22.53 7.11 4.16
CA LYS A 105 22.97 8.41 3.64
C LYS A 105 22.04 8.97 2.58
N TYR A 106 21.32 8.11 1.87
CA TYR A 106 20.55 8.48 0.69
C TYR A 106 19.06 8.40 0.93
N VAL A 107 18.59 7.34 1.59
CA VAL A 107 17.17 7.07 1.81
C VAL A 107 16.76 7.51 3.20
N SER A 108 15.71 8.31 3.27
CA SER A 108 15.11 8.74 4.54
C SER A 108 14.24 7.63 5.13
N TYR A 109 13.84 7.79 6.38
CA TYR A 109 12.97 6.83 7.06
C TYR A 109 12.06 7.51 8.07
N GLU A 110 10.93 6.85 8.34
CA GLU A 110 10.08 7.09 9.48
C GLU A 110 10.34 6.03 10.56
N PRO A 111 10.46 6.42 11.84
CA PRO A 111 10.33 5.46 12.93
C PRO A 111 8.96 4.79 12.85
N SER A 112 8.94 3.47 12.70
CA SER A 112 7.67 2.76 12.57
C SER A 112 7.00 2.62 13.93
N VAL A 113 5.74 3.01 13.98
CA VAL A 113 4.85 2.83 15.13
C VAL A 113 3.52 2.26 14.63
N PRO A 114 2.80 1.47 15.45
CA PRO A 114 1.46 1.01 15.07
C PRO A 114 0.56 2.19 14.68
N GLY A 115 -0.11 2.08 13.54
CA GLY A 115 -0.94 3.14 12.97
C GLY A 115 -0.22 4.12 12.03
N LEU A 116 1.11 4.02 11.88
CA LEU A 116 1.82 4.76 10.83
C LEU A 116 1.29 4.30 9.46
N GLN A 117 0.92 5.27 8.63
CA GLN A 117 0.52 5.07 7.25
C GLN A 117 1.41 5.87 6.32
N VAL A 118 1.88 5.25 5.25
CA VAL A 118 2.61 5.92 4.17
C VAL A 118 2.03 5.54 2.82
N MET A 119 1.95 6.51 1.91
CA MET A 119 1.54 6.32 0.53
C MET A 119 2.79 6.19 -0.34
N LEU A 120 2.80 5.24 -1.26
CA LEU A 120 3.95 4.93 -2.10
C LEU A 120 3.54 4.97 -3.59
N PRO A 121 3.21 6.15 -4.13
CA PRO A 121 2.94 6.26 -5.55
C PRO A 121 4.17 5.84 -6.36
N ALA A 122 3.95 5.20 -7.50
CA ALA A 122 4.99 4.70 -8.38
C ALA A 122 6.14 5.71 -8.55
N GLY A 123 7.38 5.23 -8.53
CA GLY A 123 8.59 6.05 -8.52
C GLY A 123 9.08 6.46 -7.14
N THR A 124 8.38 6.13 -6.05
CA THR A 124 8.89 6.37 -4.69
C THR A 124 9.93 5.33 -4.32
N ILE A 125 11.13 5.77 -3.93
CA ILE A 125 12.11 4.87 -3.31
C ILE A 125 11.64 4.52 -1.89
N HIS A 126 11.64 3.22 -1.55
CA HIS A 126 11.11 2.76 -0.27
C HIS A 126 11.62 1.38 0.13
N SER A 127 11.36 1.01 1.37
CA SER A 127 11.54 -0.35 1.89
C SER A 127 10.80 -0.51 3.22
N SER A 128 10.21 -1.67 3.46
CA SER A 128 9.84 -2.10 4.80
C SER A 128 11.08 -2.56 5.56
N GLY A 129 11.35 -1.94 6.70
CA GLY A 129 12.43 -2.36 7.58
C GLY A 129 12.09 -3.63 8.35
N ARG A 130 13.07 -4.15 9.07
CA ARG A 130 12.87 -5.30 9.98
C ARG A 130 12.03 -4.92 11.21
N ASN A 131 11.62 -5.92 11.98
CA ASN A 131 10.93 -5.80 13.27
C ASN A 131 9.54 -5.18 13.15
N GLN A 132 8.81 -5.44 12.08
CA GLN A 132 7.44 -4.94 11.92
C GLN A 132 6.56 -5.90 11.11
N VAL A 133 5.26 -5.76 11.33
CA VAL A 133 4.22 -6.35 10.48
C VAL A 133 3.47 -5.20 9.85
N ILE A 134 3.39 -5.19 8.54
CA ILE A 134 2.65 -4.19 7.78
C ILE A 134 1.56 -4.83 6.93
N LEU A 135 0.47 -4.11 6.78
CA LEU A 135 -0.50 -4.35 5.73
C LEU A 135 -0.08 -3.51 4.52
N GLU A 136 0.33 -4.17 3.45
CA GLU A 136 0.56 -3.53 2.16
C GLU A 136 -0.72 -3.56 1.34
N ILE A 137 -1.14 -2.40 0.87
CA ILE A 137 -2.26 -2.23 -0.04
C ILE A 137 -1.73 -1.52 -1.27
N GLY A 138 -1.88 -2.13 -2.43
CA GLY A 138 -1.34 -1.60 -3.66
C GLY A 138 -2.27 -1.76 -4.86
N SER A 139 -1.89 -1.17 -5.97
CA SER A 139 -2.55 -1.42 -7.24
C SER A 139 -2.14 -2.78 -7.79
N LEU A 140 -3.12 -3.51 -8.34
CA LEU A 140 -2.85 -4.74 -9.06
C LEU A 140 -2.27 -4.42 -10.44
N THR A 141 -1.14 -5.04 -10.75
CA THR A 141 -0.53 -5.06 -12.09
C THR A 141 -0.51 -6.50 -12.61
N ILE A 142 -0.45 -6.67 -13.93
CA ILE A 142 -0.31 -8.01 -14.54
C ILE A 142 1.08 -8.56 -14.25
N GLY A 143 2.12 -7.71 -14.31
CA GLY A 143 3.49 -8.02 -13.91
C GLY A 143 3.86 -7.41 -12.55
N SER A 144 4.97 -7.86 -11.99
CA SER A 144 5.59 -7.22 -10.82
C SER A 144 6.79 -6.43 -11.27
N TYR A 145 6.74 -5.11 -11.11
CA TYR A 145 7.80 -4.18 -11.54
C TYR A 145 8.56 -3.61 -10.34
N THR A 146 9.15 -4.52 -9.57
CA THR A 146 9.99 -4.18 -8.42
C THR A 146 11.43 -4.00 -8.85
N TYR A 147 11.88 -2.76 -8.93
CA TYR A 147 13.27 -2.43 -9.28
C TYR A 147 14.08 -2.24 -8.00
N LYS A 148 14.86 -3.26 -7.65
CA LYS A 148 15.73 -3.24 -6.48
C LYS A 148 16.94 -2.37 -6.75
N MET A 149 17.10 -1.31 -5.97
CA MET A 149 18.24 -0.43 -6.00
C MET A 149 19.37 -0.98 -5.13
N TYR A 150 19.04 -1.59 -4.00
CA TYR A 150 19.98 -2.24 -3.09
C TYR A 150 19.29 -3.41 -2.35
N ASP A 151 19.96 -4.56 -2.27
CA ASP A 151 19.43 -5.77 -1.62
C ASP A 151 20.40 -6.40 -0.63
N TYR A 152 21.24 -5.57 0.03
CA TYR A 152 22.15 -5.96 1.13
C TYR A 152 23.09 -7.10 0.74
N LEU A 153 23.35 -7.28 -0.54
CA LEU A 153 24.20 -8.35 -1.10
C LEU A 153 23.73 -9.76 -0.75
N ARG A 154 22.46 -9.91 -0.46
CA ARG A 154 21.87 -11.21 -0.15
C ARG A 154 22.06 -12.20 -1.30
N LEU A 155 22.28 -13.47 -0.91
CA LEU A 155 22.40 -14.54 -1.86
C LEU A 155 21.06 -15.21 -2.09
N ASP A 156 20.87 -15.72 -3.29
CA ASP A 156 19.76 -16.62 -3.63
C ASP A 156 20.10 -18.08 -3.24
N PHE A 157 19.16 -18.99 -3.40
CA PHE A 157 19.32 -20.40 -3.05
C PHE A 157 20.48 -21.10 -3.81
N ASP A 158 20.87 -20.59 -4.95
CA ASP A 158 22.01 -21.10 -5.73
C ASP A 158 23.37 -20.53 -5.30
N GLY A 159 23.39 -19.73 -4.23
CA GLY A 159 24.58 -19.08 -3.68
C GLY A 159 25.08 -17.86 -4.49
N LYS A 160 24.33 -17.44 -5.50
CA LYS A 160 24.64 -16.21 -6.25
C LYS A 160 23.94 -15.02 -5.62
N GLN A 161 24.56 -13.85 -5.78
CA GLN A 161 23.96 -12.59 -5.36
C GLN A 161 22.62 -12.38 -6.07
N ARG A 162 21.59 -12.00 -5.31
CA ARG A 162 20.29 -11.63 -5.87
C ARG A 162 20.43 -10.44 -6.81
N PRO A 163 19.72 -10.43 -7.95
CA PRO A 163 19.84 -9.36 -8.92
C PRO A 163 19.35 -8.02 -8.35
N ILE A 164 20.01 -6.94 -8.73
CA ILE A 164 19.57 -5.56 -8.56
C ILE A 164 19.31 -4.92 -9.92
N HIS A 165 18.47 -3.90 -9.95
CA HIS A 165 17.92 -3.33 -11.18
C HIS A 165 18.18 -1.81 -11.25
N THR A 166 19.41 -1.37 -10.92
CA THR A 166 19.75 0.05 -10.76
C THR A 166 19.41 0.89 -11.98
N LYS A 167 19.69 0.40 -13.20
CA LYS A 167 19.38 1.14 -14.44
C LYS A 167 17.87 1.38 -14.60
N LEU A 168 17.05 0.34 -14.40
CA LEU A 168 15.59 0.46 -14.50
C LEU A 168 15.05 1.32 -13.37
N GLY A 169 15.63 1.23 -12.18
CA GLY A 169 15.27 2.06 -11.05
C GLY A 169 15.58 3.54 -11.29
N GLU A 170 16.74 3.85 -11.87
CA GLU A 170 17.13 5.21 -12.25
C GLU A 170 16.16 5.85 -13.25
N GLU A 171 15.61 5.06 -14.18
CA GLU A 171 14.63 5.53 -15.17
C GLU A 171 13.26 5.88 -14.59
N VAL A 172 12.89 5.30 -13.44
CA VAL A 172 11.54 5.43 -12.89
C VAL A 172 11.49 6.14 -11.55
N VAL A 173 12.61 6.23 -10.81
CA VAL A 173 12.64 6.85 -9.49
C VAL A 173 12.40 8.36 -9.57
N ASN A 174 11.51 8.85 -8.70
CA ASN A 174 11.28 10.29 -8.57
C ASN A 174 12.20 10.87 -7.49
N GLN A 175 13.28 11.53 -7.92
CA GLN A 175 14.28 12.12 -7.04
C GLN A 175 13.79 13.35 -6.28
N GLU A 176 12.67 13.94 -6.70
CA GLU A 176 12.03 15.07 -5.99
C GLU A 176 11.30 14.64 -4.71
N ARG A 177 11.05 13.34 -4.53
CA ARG A 177 10.45 12.79 -3.30
C ARG A 177 11.48 12.71 -2.19
N ARG A 178 11.88 13.89 -1.72
CA ARG A 178 12.80 14.07 -0.60
C ARG A 178 12.03 14.22 0.72
N TYR A 179 12.70 14.05 1.84
CA TYR A 179 12.09 14.05 3.17
C TYR A 179 11.19 15.28 3.40
N SER A 180 11.67 16.47 3.12
CA SER A 180 10.88 17.70 3.27
C SER A 180 9.63 17.70 2.37
N ALA A 181 9.77 17.32 1.09
CA ALA A 181 8.68 17.31 0.13
C ALA A 181 7.58 16.29 0.47
N ILE A 182 7.96 15.11 0.94
CA ILE A 182 6.98 14.06 1.28
C ILE A 182 6.20 14.32 2.55
N HIS A 183 6.62 15.30 3.36
CA HIS A 183 5.94 15.74 4.59
C HIS A 183 5.23 17.08 4.47
N ASP A 184 5.39 17.79 3.36
CA ASP A 184 4.81 19.10 3.15
C ASP A 184 3.38 18.98 2.58
N PRO A 185 2.33 19.41 3.34
CA PRO A 185 0.93 19.34 2.88
C PRO A 185 0.64 20.14 1.60
N GLU A 186 1.46 21.13 1.27
CA GLU A 186 1.32 21.95 0.06
C GLU A 186 2.03 21.31 -1.15
N ASN A 187 2.80 20.25 -0.94
CA ASN A 187 3.50 19.57 -2.01
C ASN A 187 2.64 18.48 -2.66
N LYS A 188 2.70 18.37 -3.99
CA LYS A 188 2.03 17.29 -4.74
C LYS A 188 2.47 15.88 -4.33
N ASP A 189 3.66 15.77 -3.76
CA ASP A 189 4.26 14.53 -3.26
C ASP A 189 4.11 14.37 -1.74
N TYR A 190 3.10 15.02 -1.12
CA TYR A 190 2.73 14.79 0.27
C TYR A 190 2.21 13.36 0.45
N ILE A 191 3.05 12.45 0.91
CA ILE A 191 2.78 11.00 0.98
C ILE A 191 2.95 10.41 2.38
N VAL A 192 3.62 11.11 3.30
CA VAL A 192 3.64 10.81 4.73
C VAL A 192 2.68 11.77 5.42
N GLN A 193 1.41 11.36 5.48
CA GLN A 193 0.32 12.24 5.90
C GLN A 193 -0.01 12.04 7.38
N LYS A 194 -0.38 13.13 8.04
CA LYS A 194 -0.94 13.05 9.40
C LYS A 194 -2.40 12.63 9.31
N PRO A 195 -2.86 11.70 10.17
CA PRO A 195 -4.27 11.34 10.24
C PRO A 195 -5.16 12.58 10.43
N ARG A 196 -6.18 12.72 9.61
CA ARG A 196 -7.15 13.82 9.64
C ARG A 196 -8.53 13.27 9.93
N LEU A 197 -9.17 13.78 10.99
CA LEU A 197 -10.55 13.42 11.32
C LEU A 197 -11.46 13.83 10.15
N ASP A 198 -12.23 12.88 9.63
CA ASP A 198 -13.17 13.06 8.53
C ASP A 198 -14.63 13.06 9.01
N ALA A 199 -14.95 12.11 9.89
CA ALA A 199 -16.28 12.01 10.48
C ALA A 199 -16.20 11.45 11.89
N GLU A 200 -17.22 11.75 12.70
CA GLU A 200 -17.38 11.18 14.04
C GLU A 200 -18.84 11.07 14.43
N GLY A 201 -19.12 10.19 15.37
CA GLY A 201 -20.42 10.00 16.00
C GLY A 201 -20.29 9.41 17.38
N GLU A 202 -21.42 9.00 17.97
CA GLU A 202 -21.40 8.40 19.30
C GLU A 202 -20.64 7.06 19.29
N GLY A 203 -19.46 7.05 19.93
CA GLY A 203 -18.63 5.87 20.09
C GLY A 203 -17.84 5.46 18.83
N TRP A 204 -17.71 6.33 17.82
CA TRP A 204 -16.89 6.05 16.65
C TRP A 204 -16.25 7.31 16.04
N LYS A 205 -15.14 7.10 15.34
CA LYS A 205 -14.44 8.11 14.55
C LYS A 205 -13.91 7.51 13.26
N GLU A 206 -13.89 8.33 12.22
CA GLU A 206 -13.25 8.00 10.93
C GLU A 206 -12.14 9.00 10.63
N TYR A 207 -10.97 8.49 10.29
CA TYR A 207 -9.81 9.29 9.91
C TYR A 207 -9.39 8.99 8.47
N ILE A 208 -9.08 10.03 7.72
CA ILE A 208 -8.29 9.89 6.49
C ILE A 208 -6.83 9.75 6.91
N LEU A 209 -6.21 8.65 6.50
CA LEU A 209 -4.81 8.35 6.76
C LEU A 209 -3.91 8.72 5.59
N GLY A 210 -4.41 8.55 4.37
CA GLY A 210 -3.66 8.87 3.17
C GLY A 210 -4.56 8.97 1.93
N GLU A 211 -4.40 10.07 1.21
CA GLU A 211 -5.01 10.34 -0.09
C GLU A 211 -3.96 11.01 -0.99
N ASN A 212 -3.78 10.51 -2.21
CA ASN A 212 -2.91 11.14 -3.18
C ASN A 212 -3.57 11.12 -4.57
N PRO A 213 -3.69 12.25 -5.27
CA PRO A 213 -4.34 12.32 -6.58
C PRO A 213 -3.72 11.43 -7.65
N GLN A 214 -2.47 11.01 -7.47
CA GLN A 214 -1.78 10.11 -8.38
C GLN A 214 -2.20 8.66 -8.18
N MET A 215 -2.81 8.31 -7.04
CA MET A 215 -3.17 6.94 -6.66
C MET A 215 -4.67 6.70 -6.79
N TYR A 216 -5.04 5.45 -7.03
CA TYR A 216 -6.44 5.03 -7.06
C TYR A 216 -7.03 4.85 -5.66
N ILE A 217 -6.21 4.43 -4.72
CA ILE A 217 -6.62 4.09 -3.36
C ILE A 217 -6.56 5.31 -2.43
N SER A 218 -7.50 5.37 -1.51
CA SER A 218 -7.44 6.20 -0.31
C SER A 218 -7.55 5.30 0.92
N LEU A 219 -6.83 5.65 1.99
CA LEU A 219 -6.78 4.86 3.20
C LEU A 219 -7.47 5.61 4.33
N ARG A 220 -8.32 4.87 5.03
CA ARG A 220 -9.11 5.36 6.15
C ARG A 220 -8.98 4.43 7.34
N ARG A 221 -9.13 4.97 8.54
CA ARG A 221 -9.21 4.21 9.78
C ARG A 221 -10.52 4.51 10.46
N LEU A 222 -11.26 3.44 10.77
CA LEU A 222 -12.44 3.49 11.59
C LEU A 222 -12.06 3.05 13.00
N GLU A 223 -12.35 3.90 13.98
CA GLU A 223 -12.20 3.58 15.40
C GLU A 223 -13.59 3.56 16.00
N PHE A 224 -14.02 2.45 16.59
CA PHE A 224 -15.36 2.32 17.16
C PHE A 224 -15.38 1.35 18.34
N GLU A 225 -16.24 1.64 19.31
CA GLU A 225 -16.44 0.79 20.49
C GLU A 225 -17.57 -0.22 20.31
N LYS A 226 -18.60 0.13 19.55
CA LYS A 226 -19.79 -0.70 19.35
C LYS A 226 -20.16 -0.86 17.88
N MET A 227 -20.38 0.25 17.20
CA MET A 227 -20.91 0.24 15.84
C MET A 227 -20.53 1.52 15.10
N CYS A 228 -20.26 1.37 13.80
CA CYS A 228 -20.06 2.47 12.87
C CYS A 228 -20.81 2.14 11.57
N GLU A 229 -21.67 3.05 11.11
CA GLU A 229 -22.35 2.91 9.82
C GLU A 229 -21.46 3.44 8.70
N GLN A 230 -21.36 2.68 7.62
CA GLN A 230 -20.67 3.02 6.40
C GLN A 230 -21.59 2.83 5.20
N ASP A 231 -21.24 3.46 4.05
CA ASP A 231 -22.04 3.40 2.84
C ASP A 231 -21.14 3.37 1.60
N THR A 232 -21.26 2.32 0.79
CA THR A 232 -20.57 2.22 -0.51
C THR A 232 -21.20 3.14 -1.56
N ARG A 233 -22.39 3.66 -1.31
CA ARG A 233 -23.21 4.51 -2.20
C ARG A 233 -23.49 3.89 -3.56
N ASN A 234 -23.35 2.57 -3.67
CA ASN A 234 -23.37 1.83 -4.93
C ASN A 234 -22.37 2.35 -5.99
N GLU A 235 -21.32 3.06 -5.54
CA GLU A 235 -20.36 3.68 -6.45
C GLU A 235 -18.99 3.00 -6.41
N LYS A 236 -18.57 2.51 -5.25
CA LYS A 236 -17.24 1.92 -5.03
C LYS A 236 -17.25 0.87 -3.94
N PHE A 237 -16.41 -0.12 -4.09
CA PHE A 237 -16.19 -1.12 -3.05
C PHE A 237 -15.33 -0.55 -1.90
N HIS A 238 -15.52 -1.11 -0.72
CA HIS A 238 -14.61 -0.90 0.40
C HIS A 238 -13.84 -2.19 0.69
N VAL A 239 -12.63 -2.05 1.18
CA VAL A 239 -11.90 -3.18 1.72
C VAL A 239 -11.59 -2.87 3.17
N LEU A 240 -12.00 -3.78 4.03
CA LEU A 240 -11.88 -3.66 5.47
C LEU A 240 -10.86 -4.68 5.97
N THR A 241 -10.01 -4.24 6.88
CA THR A 241 -9.09 -5.12 7.60
C THR A 241 -9.16 -4.79 9.08
N LEU A 242 -9.35 -5.81 9.91
CA LEU A 242 -9.32 -5.63 11.37
C LEU A 242 -7.85 -5.60 11.83
N VAL A 243 -7.36 -4.41 12.18
CA VAL A 243 -5.97 -4.17 12.58
C VAL A 243 -5.77 -3.96 14.07
N ASP A 244 -6.88 -3.83 14.82
CA ASP A 244 -6.90 -3.77 16.28
C ASP A 244 -8.23 -4.32 16.79
N GLY A 245 -8.21 -5.04 17.92
CA GLY A 245 -9.36 -5.76 18.46
C GLY A 245 -9.40 -7.23 18.03
N ASP A 246 -10.19 -8.04 18.73
CA ASP A 246 -10.25 -9.50 18.52
C ASP A 246 -11.19 -9.86 17.38
N ARG A 247 -12.34 -9.20 17.31
CA ARG A 247 -13.40 -9.52 16.35
C ARG A 247 -14.27 -8.32 16.02
N ALA A 248 -14.70 -8.25 14.75
CA ALA A 248 -15.70 -7.31 14.27
C ALA A 248 -16.74 -8.03 13.40
N ARG A 249 -17.89 -7.43 13.16
CA ARG A 249 -18.89 -7.93 12.22
C ARG A 249 -19.23 -6.86 11.20
N VAL A 250 -19.13 -7.22 9.91
CA VAL A 250 -19.65 -6.45 8.80
C VAL A 250 -21.03 -6.97 8.46
N ARG A 251 -22.05 -6.13 8.45
CA ARG A 251 -23.45 -6.54 8.21
C ARG A 251 -24.19 -5.53 7.36
N SER A 252 -24.90 -6.00 6.33
CA SER A 252 -25.80 -5.17 5.54
C SER A 252 -26.93 -4.58 6.39
N VAL A 253 -27.27 -3.31 6.16
CA VAL A 253 -28.42 -2.66 6.81
C VAL A 253 -29.73 -3.13 6.17
N GLU A 254 -29.77 -3.25 4.84
CA GLU A 254 -30.97 -3.68 4.10
C GLU A 254 -31.23 -5.19 4.23
N HIS A 255 -30.15 -5.98 4.33
CA HIS A 255 -30.18 -7.42 4.40
C HIS A 255 -29.40 -7.93 5.63
N PRO A 256 -29.95 -7.81 6.84
CA PRO A 256 -29.22 -8.13 8.08
C PRO A 256 -28.76 -9.59 8.21
N GLU A 257 -29.34 -10.50 7.44
CA GLU A 257 -28.91 -11.89 7.32
C GLU A 257 -27.59 -12.04 6.54
N ARG A 258 -27.18 -11.02 5.80
CA ARG A 258 -25.90 -10.97 5.08
C ARG A 258 -24.88 -10.29 5.96
N TYR A 259 -24.05 -11.09 6.57
CA TYR A 259 -22.96 -10.60 7.43
C TYR A 259 -21.71 -11.48 7.30
N TYR A 260 -20.61 -10.93 7.76
CA TYR A 260 -19.34 -11.64 7.90
C TYR A 260 -18.70 -11.27 9.24
N ASP A 261 -18.28 -12.26 10.00
CA ASP A 261 -17.50 -12.08 11.23
C ASP A 261 -16.01 -12.06 10.86
N MET A 262 -15.37 -10.95 11.16
CA MET A 262 -13.94 -10.74 10.93
C MET A 262 -13.17 -11.04 12.21
N ASP A 263 -12.15 -11.83 12.10
CA ASP A 263 -11.11 -11.96 13.13
C ASP A 263 -9.96 -10.98 12.84
N PHE A 264 -9.06 -10.80 13.81
CA PHE A 264 -7.86 -9.96 13.64
C PHE A 264 -7.06 -10.39 12.40
N MET A 265 -6.65 -9.42 11.59
CA MET A 265 -5.96 -9.57 10.30
C MET A 265 -6.82 -10.09 9.12
N ASP A 266 -8.10 -10.35 9.29
CA ASP A 266 -8.96 -10.65 8.15
C ASP A 266 -9.05 -9.47 7.19
N ILE A 267 -9.12 -9.78 5.88
CA ILE A 267 -9.34 -8.82 4.80
C ILE A 267 -10.67 -9.17 4.13
N VAL A 268 -11.60 -8.23 4.15
CA VAL A 268 -12.95 -8.41 3.60
C VAL A 268 -13.24 -7.33 2.57
N CYS A 269 -13.69 -7.76 1.39
CA CYS A 269 -14.20 -6.84 0.38
C CYS A 269 -15.71 -6.66 0.57
N VAL A 270 -16.13 -5.42 0.83
CA VAL A 270 -17.53 -5.00 0.82
C VAL A 270 -17.84 -4.51 -0.58
N PRO A 271 -18.72 -5.20 -1.33
CA PRO A 271 -18.99 -4.86 -2.72
C PRO A 271 -19.68 -3.51 -2.87
N ALA A 272 -19.54 -2.90 -4.06
CA ALA A 272 -20.12 -1.59 -4.33
C ALA A 272 -21.65 -1.58 -4.17
N ASP A 273 -22.33 -2.68 -4.52
CA ASP A 273 -23.79 -2.81 -4.40
C ASP A 273 -24.30 -3.12 -2.97
N MET A 274 -23.40 -3.19 -2.00
CA MET A 274 -23.82 -3.39 -0.60
C MET A 274 -24.67 -2.24 -0.07
N GLY A 275 -24.44 -1.01 -0.54
CA GLY A 275 -25.06 0.17 0.03
C GLY A 275 -24.61 0.41 1.48
N LYS A 276 -25.58 0.64 2.37
CA LYS A 276 -25.31 0.84 3.80
C LYS A 276 -24.99 -0.46 4.51
N TYR A 277 -23.95 -0.40 5.35
CA TYR A 277 -23.55 -1.50 6.23
C TYR A 277 -23.02 -0.99 7.58
N VAL A 278 -23.00 -1.83 8.55
CA VAL A 278 -22.48 -1.56 9.90
C VAL A 278 -21.43 -2.57 10.29
#